data_4e4cee4424be1d0804ce74086321743d
#
_entry.id   4e4cee4424be1d0804ce74086321743d
#
_cell.length_a   1.000
_cell.length_b   1.000
_cell.length_c   1.000
_cell.angle_alpha   90.00
_cell.angle_beta   90.00
_cell.angle_gamma   90.00
#
_symmetry.space_group_name_H-M   'P 1'
#
loop_
_entity.id
_entity.type
_entity.pdbx_description
1 polymer ?
#
loop_
_entity_poly.entity_id
_entity_poly.type
_entity_poly.pdbx_seq_one_letter_code
_entity_poly.pdbx_strand_id
1 'polypeptide(L)'
;EFAAAEEVKTFVRGNRNGKIAEGYVTAAQLSDEEAKALMNGEMYGPVLKNNEWTMARVLDTKMVPDSVGVRHIVLPYTQEALADSLLTVLKNGADFAQTAARYSVYDATAANGGEVGVLPFSAFSGEFAATLANAKQGDIVKIASGDAIQLMQVYRADKPSKHVQVATITYPVEAS
;
A
#
# COMPACT_ATOMS: atom_id res chain seq x y z
N GLU A 1 -19.68 10.97 19.52
CA GLU A 1 -18.57 10.38 20.29
C GLU A 1 -17.52 9.68 19.40
N PHE A 2 -16.86 10.45 18.58
CA PHE A 2 -15.70 9.99 17.79
C PHE A 2 -14.45 10.65 18.36
N ALA A 3 -13.88 10.22 19.47
CA ALA A 3 -12.82 10.96 20.12
C ALA A 3 -11.40 10.57 19.67
N ALA A 4 -10.97 9.35 19.79
CA ALA A 4 -9.62 8.91 19.41
C ALA A 4 -9.68 7.79 18.35
N ALA A 5 -8.61 7.60 17.56
CA ALA A 5 -8.60 6.62 16.47
C ALA A 5 -8.90 5.18 16.93
N GLU A 6 -8.43 4.77 18.11
CA GLU A 6 -8.71 3.45 18.68
C GLU A 6 -10.15 3.30 19.16
N GLU A 7 -10.72 4.36 19.74
CA GLU A 7 -12.15 4.37 20.12
C GLU A 7 -13.05 4.31 18.88
N VAL A 8 -12.67 5.01 17.81
CA VAL A 8 -13.36 4.94 16.52
C VAL A 8 -13.33 3.53 15.94
N LYS A 9 -12.15 2.88 15.92
CA LYS A 9 -12.02 1.50 15.43
C LYS A 9 -12.92 0.54 16.24
N THR A 10 -12.91 0.66 17.56
CA THR A 10 -13.74 -0.17 18.45
C THR A 10 -15.21 0.07 18.21
N PHE A 11 -15.63 1.33 18.12
CA PHE A 11 -17.02 1.71 17.86
C PHE A 11 -17.50 1.21 16.50
N VAL A 12 -16.71 1.40 15.44
CA VAL A 12 -17.06 0.98 14.08
C VAL A 12 -17.12 -0.54 13.96
N ARG A 13 -16.19 -1.28 14.59
CA ARG A 13 -16.23 -2.76 14.62
C ARG A 13 -17.40 -3.31 15.39
N GLY A 14 -17.84 -2.63 16.45
CA GLY A 14 -19.03 -2.99 17.23
C GLY A 14 -20.35 -2.63 16.55
N ASN A 15 -20.34 -1.87 15.47
CA ASN A 15 -21.52 -1.40 14.77
C ASN A 15 -21.70 -2.18 13.45
N ARG A 16 -22.86 -2.87 13.30
CA ARG A 16 -23.16 -3.65 12.07
C ARG A 16 -23.20 -2.81 10.78
N ASN A 17 -23.36 -1.49 10.90
CA ASN A 17 -23.37 -0.53 9.80
C ASN A 17 -21.99 0.16 9.64
N GLY A 18 -21.01 -0.24 10.43
CA GLY A 18 -19.67 0.30 10.42
C GLY A 18 -18.76 -0.47 9.47
N LYS A 19 -17.92 0.27 8.72
CA LYS A 19 -16.91 -0.28 7.82
C LYS A 19 -15.58 0.45 8.01
N ILE A 20 -14.51 -0.31 8.17
CA ILE A 20 -13.14 0.21 8.14
C ILE A 20 -12.54 -0.18 6.79
N ALA A 21 -12.04 0.79 6.05
CA ALA A 21 -11.31 0.51 4.82
C ALA A 21 -10.04 -0.30 5.13
N GLU A 22 -9.82 -1.39 4.40
CA GLU A 22 -8.61 -2.22 4.57
C GLU A 22 -7.35 -1.51 4.05
N GLY A 23 -7.50 -0.60 3.10
CA GLY A 23 -6.43 0.15 2.47
C GLY A 23 -6.44 1.64 2.80
N TYR A 24 -5.44 2.32 2.23
CA TYR A 24 -5.31 3.77 2.26
C TYR A 24 -5.77 4.35 0.93
N VAL A 25 -6.42 5.50 0.98
CA VAL A 25 -6.89 6.24 -0.19
C VAL A 25 -6.25 7.62 -0.27
N THR A 26 -6.11 8.12 -1.49
CA THR A 26 -5.66 9.49 -1.78
C THR A 26 -6.85 10.43 -1.99
N ALA A 27 -6.59 11.73 -2.03
CA ALA A 27 -7.62 12.73 -2.36
C ALA A 27 -8.30 12.45 -3.71
N ALA A 28 -7.56 11.95 -4.71
CA ALA A 28 -8.10 11.65 -6.04
C ALA A 28 -9.10 10.48 -6.07
N GLN A 29 -9.13 9.66 -5.03
CA GLN A 29 -10.04 8.51 -4.89
C GLN A 29 -11.30 8.82 -4.07
N LEU A 30 -11.40 10.05 -3.57
CA LEU A 30 -12.52 10.57 -2.78
C LEU A 30 -13.31 11.60 -3.60
N SER A 31 -14.56 11.85 -3.24
CA SER A 31 -15.27 13.02 -3.76
C SER A 31 -14.63 14.31 -3.22
N ASP A 32 -14.83 15.43 -3.89
CA ASP A 32 -14.26 16.73 -3.49
C ASP A 32 -14.60 17.10 -2.04
N GLU A 33 -15.83 16.82 -1.63
CA GLU A 33 -16.30 17.10 -0.27
C GLU A 33 -15.64 16.19 0.78
N GLU A 34 -15.53 14.89 0.47
CA GLU A 34 -14.83 13.91 1.32
C GLU A 34 -13.35 14.25 1.42
N ALA A 35 -12.70 14.55 0.29
CA ALA A 35 -11.30 14.93 0.27
C ALA A 35 -11.04 16.18 1.08
N LYS A 36 -11.88 17.20 0.96
CA LYS A 36 -11.76 18.44 1.71
C LYS A 36 -11.80 18.22 3.24
N ALA A 37 -12.73 17.41 3.72
CA ALA A 37 -12.85 17.12 5.14
C ALA A 37 -11.76 16.14 5.62
N LEU A 38 -11.67 14.97 4.99
CA LEU A 38 -10.82 13.88 5.47
C LEU A 38 -9.33 14.17 5.32
N MET A 39 -8.91 14.86 4.26
CA MET A 39 -7.50 15.23 4.10
C MET A 39 -7.05 16.31 5.10
N ASN A 40 -8.00 17.07 5.68
CA ASN A 40 -7.72 18.01 6.77
C ASN A 40 -7.84 17.36 8.17
N GLY A 41 -8.19 16.07 8.25
CA GLY A 41 -8.39 15.38 9.51
C GLY A 41 -9.75 15.66 10.17
N GLU A 42 -10.66 16.26 9.42
CA GLU A 42 -12.02 16.57 9.87
C GLU A 42 -12.94 15.37 9.62
N MET A 43 -14.07 15.34 10.31
CA MET A 43 -15.12 14.36 10.06
C MET A 43 -15.93 14.78 8.81
N TYR A 44 -16.16 13.84 7.90
CA TYR A 44 -17.09 14.01 6.80
C TYR A 44 -18.50 13.59 7.21
N GLY A 45 -19.47 14.42 6.94
CA GLY A 45 -20.89 14.14 7.21
C GLY A 45 -21.35 14.57 8.64
N PRO A 46 -22.60 14.22 9.00
CA PRO A 46 -23.49 13.30 8.27
C PRO A 46 -24.03 13.89 6.96
N VAL A 47 -23.99 13.11 5.90
CA VAL A 47 -24.56 13.46 4.59
C VAL A 47 -25.53 12.36 4.14
N LEU A 48 -26.60 12.76 3.47
CA LEU A 48 -27.57 11.84 2.91
C LEU A 48 -27.17 11.46 1.48
N LYS A 49 -26.79 10.20 1.26
CA LYS A 49 -26.47 9.62 -0.07
C LYS A 49 -27.29 8.34 -0.26
N ASN A 50 -27.93 8.20 -1.41
CA ASN A 50 -28.67 6.99 -1.78
C ASN A 50 -29.67 6.50 -0.69
N ASN A 51 -30.35 7.42 -0.03
CA ASN A 51 -31.25 7.15 1.08
C ASN A 51 -30.58 6.58 2.36
N GLU A 52 -29.29 6.86 2.53
CA GLU A 52 -28.51 6.48 3.70
C GLU A 52 -27.74 7.69 4.24
N TRP A 53 -27.76 7.84 5.56
CA TRP A 53 -26.88 8.79 6.25
C TRP A 53 -25.48 8.22 6.34
N THR A 54 -24.51 8.92 5.81
CA THR A 54 -23.10 8.52 5.80
C THR A 54 -22.25 9.51 6.59
N MET A 55 -21.39 8.94 7.44
CA MET A 55 -20.33 9.66 8.15
C MET A 55 -19.02 8.93 7.94
N ALA A 56 -17.94 9.68 7.79
CA ALA A 56 -16.61 9.10 7.66
C ALA A 56 -15.56 9.88 8.48
N ARG A 57 -14.54 9.17 8.94
CA ARG A 57 -13.42 9.73 9.69
C ARG A 57 -12.11 9.03 9.34
N VAL A 58 -11.02 9.81 9.37
CA VAL A 58 -9.66 9.28 9.22
C VAL A 58 -9.23 8.55 10.48
N LEU A 59 -8.72 7.34 10.31
CA LEU A 59 -8.13 6.50 11.36
C LEU A 59 -6.61 6.64 11.41
N ASP A 60 -5.98 6.75 10.24
CA ASP A 60 -4.53 6.83 10.11
C ASP A 60 -4.15 7.59 8.84
N THR A 61 -2.97 8.19 8.86
CA THR A 61 -2.44 8.98 7.75
C THR A 61 -1.01 8.56 7.47
N LYS A 62 -0.68 8.36 6.19
CA LYS A 62 0.67 8.05 5.72
C LYS A 62 1.07 8.97 4.58
N MET A 63 2.36 9.30 4.53
CA MET A 63 2.99 9.94 3.39
C MET A 63 3.74 8.87 2.61
N VAL A 64 3.16 8.39 1.51
CA VAL A 64 3.71 7.32 0.68
C VAL A 64 3.59 7.68 -0.80
N PRO A 65 4.39 7.07 -1.70
CA PRO A 65 4.24 7.29 -3.14
C PRO A 65 2.86 6.88 -3.63
N ASP A 66 2.31 7.58 -4.61
CA ASP A 66 1.04 7.18 -5.25
C ASP A 66 1.22 5.88 -6.05
N SER A 67 2.35 5.76 -6.74
CA SER A 67 2.73 4.54 -7.42
C SER A 67 4.24 4.28 -7.34
N VAL A 68 4.61 2.99 -7.48
CA VAL A 68 5.99 2.52 -7.45
C VAL A 68 6.20 1.56 -8.61
N GLY A 69 7.24 1.80 -9.41
CA GLY A 69 7.70 0.89 -10.46
C GLY A 69 8.80 0.00 -9.92
N VAL A 70 8.59 -1.31 -9.99
CA VAL A 70 9.49 -2.28 -9.39
C VAL A 70 9.85 -3.41 -10.35
N ARG A 71 11.07 -3.92 -10.16
CA ARG A 71 11.56 -5.22 -10.67
C ARG A 71 11.84 -6.11 -9.48
N HIS A 72 11.73 -7.42 -9.67
CA HIS A 72 12.05 -8.36 -8.60
C HIS A 72 12.87 -9.58 -9.09
N ILE A 73 13.62 -10.15 -8.15
CA ILE A 73 14.24 -11.47 -8.26
C ILE A 73 13.65 -12.29 -7.13
N VAL A 74 13.00 -13.39 -7.45
CA VAL A 74 12.38 -14.28 -6.46
C VAL A 74 13.28 -15.48 -6.25
N LEU A 75 13.63 -15.75 -5.01
CA LEU A 75 14.46 -16.87 -4.58
C LEU A 75 13.72 -17.70 -3.52
N PRO A 76 13.95 -19.02 -3.45
CA PRO A 76 13.46 -19.81 -2.32
C PRO A 76 14.08 -19.29 -1.02
N TYR A 77 13.33 -19.36 0.08
CA TYR A 77 13.81 -18.96 1.41
C TYR A 77 15.10 -19.68 1.82
N THR A 78 15.27 -20.94 1.38
CA THR A 78 16.48 -21.75 1.62
C THR A 78 17.76 -21.18 1.00
N GLN A 79 17.63 -20.19 0.11
CA GLN A 79 18.77 -19.54 -0.59
C GLN A 79 19.06 -18.14 -0.04
N GLU A 80 18.88 -17.91 1.24
CA GLU A 80 19.11 -16.61 1.86
C GLU A 80 20.55 -16.10 1.66
N ALA A 81 21.55 -16.96 1.81
CA ALA A 81 22.95 -16.59 1.57
C ALA A 81 23.21 -16.14 0.13
N LEU A 82 22.54 -16.76 -0.86
CA LEU A 82 22.59 -16.33 -2.24
C LEU A 82 21.91 -14.97 -2.41
N ALA A 83 20.75 -14.76 -1.79
CA ALA A 83 20.04 -13.48 -1.83
C ALA A 83 20.90 -12.33 -1.30
N ASP A 84 21.61 -12.53 -0.18
CA ASP A 84 22.51 -11.53 0.40
C ASP A 84 23.71 -11.24 -0.52
N SER A 85 24.27 -12.27 -1.14
CA SER A 85 25.35 -12.10 -2.13
C SER A 85 24.88 -11.33 -3.36
N LEU A 86 23.71 -11.69 -3.91
CA LEU A 86 23.11 -10.98 -5.04
C LEU A 86 22.74 -9.54 -4.70
N LEU A 87 22.19 -9.29 -3.52
CA LEU A 87 21.88 -7.94 -3.05
C LEU A 87 23.15 -7.06 -3.04
N THR A 88 24.26 -7.62 -2.57
CA THR A 88 25.55 -6.91 -2.51
C THR A 88 26.04 -6.55 -3.90
N VAL A 89 26.08 -7.50 -4.85
CA VAL A 89 26.57 -7.23 -6.21
C VAL A 89 25.63 -6.31 -6.98
N LEU A 90 24.32 -6.40 -6.76
CA LEU A 90 23.35 -5.51 -7.37
C LEU A 90 23.49 -4.06 -6.86
N LYS A 91 23.71 -3.87 -5.56
CA LYS A 91 23.99 -2.54 -4.98
C LYS A 91 25.31 -1.96 -5.49
N ASN A 92 26.25 -2.81 -5.91
CA ASN A 92 27.52 -2.41 -6.52
C ASN A 92 27.43 -2.19 -8.05
N GLY A 93 26.23 -2.23 -8.64
CA GLY A 93 25.99 -1.88 -10.03
C GLY A 93 25.89 -3.05 -11.00
N ALA A 94 25.75 -4.29 -10.52
CA ALA A 94 25.47 -5.42 -11.40
C ALA A 94 24.11 -5.23 -12.11
N ASP A 95 24.01 -5.76 -13.33
CA ASP A 95 22.78 -5.67 -14.12
C ASP A 95 21.65 -6.49 -13.49
N PHE A 96 20.59 -5.79 -13.10
CA PHE A 96 19.44 -6.41 -12.43
C PHE A 96 18.69 -7.37 -13.35
N ALA A 97 18.51 -6.99 -14.61
CA ALA A 97 17.75 -7.80 -15.57
C ALA A 97 18.44 -9.12 -15.88
N GLN A 98 19.77 -9.08 -16.09
CA GLN A 98 20.56 -10.30 -16.31
C GLN A 98 20.58 -11.20 -15.06
N THR A 99 20.66 -10.59 -13.88
CA THR A 99 20.62 -11.33 -12.61
C THR A 99 19.25 -11.98 -12.41
N ALA A 100 18.16 -11.28 -12.71
CA ALA A 100 16.80 -11.83 -12.65
C ALA A 100 16.62 -13.01 -13.60
N ALA A 101 17.04 -12.87 -14.86
CA ALA A 101 16.95 -13.94 -15.85
C ALA A 101 17.74 -15.20 -15.46
N ARG A 102 18.82 -15.03 -14.67
CA ARG A 102 19.70 -16.15 -14.28
C ARG A 102 19.27 -16.84 -12.99
N TYR A 103 18.75 -16.10 -12.02
CA TYR A 103 18.57 -16.60 -10.65
C TYR A 103 17.13 -16.58 -10.16
N SER A 104 16.23 -15.80 -10.78
CA SER A 104 14.84 -15.78 -10.34
C SER A 104 14.13 -17.10 -10.64
N VAL A 105 13.45 -17.64 -9.64
CA VAL A 105 12.61 -18.85 -9.80
C VAL A 105 11.19 -18.50 -10.25
N TYR A 106 10.88 -17.24 -10.45
CA TYR A 106 9.56 -16.81 -10.93
C TYR A 106 9.60 -16.53 -12.43
N ASP A 107 9.33 -17.58 -13.21
CA ASP A 107 9.46 -17.57 -14.68
C ASP A 107 8.66 -16.47 -15.37
N ALA A 108 7.51 -16.08 -14.81
CA ALA A 108 6.63 -15.07 -15.39
C ALA A 108 7.33 -13.70 -15.59
N THR A 109 8.30 -13.37 -14.75
CA THR A 109 9.04 -12.09 -14.82
C THR A 109 10.53 -12.29 -15.11
N ALA A 110 11.10 -13.44 -14.81
CA ALA A 110 12.54 -13.70 -14.95
C ALA A 110 13.06 -13.37 -16.37
N ALA A 111 12.37 -13.84 -17.40
CA ALA A 111 12.72 -13.64 -18.79
C ALA A 111 12.64 -12.14 -19.23
N ASN A 112 11.84 -11.34 -18.53
CA ASN A 112 11.68 -9.91 -18.78
C ASN A 112 12.51 -9.05 -17.81
N GLY A 113 13.61 -9.58 -17.28
CA GLY A 113 14.48 -8.85 -16.38
C GLY A 113 13.89 -8.58 -14.99
N GLY A 114 12.93 -9.39 -14.57
CA GLY A 114 12.24 -9.25 -13.30
C GLY A 114 11.15 -8.17 -13.29
N GLU A 115 10.75 -7.63 -14.44
CA GLU A 115 9.80 -6.52 -14.54
C GLU A 115 8.43 -6.90 -13.96
N VAL A 116 8.01 -6.19 -12.92
CA VAL A 116 6.65 -6.28 -12.34
C VAL A 116 5.76 -5.16 -12.88
N GLY A 117 6.35 -4.01 -13.15
CA GLY A 117 5.67 -2.83 -13.67
C GLY A 117 5.47 -1.74 -12.63
N VAL A 118 4.73 -0.71 -13.03
CA VAL A 118 4.32 0.39 -12.14
C VAL A 118 2.98 0.04 -11.52
N LEU A 119 2.96 -0.08 -10.21
CA LEU A 119 1.77 -0.44 -9.45
C LEU A 119 1.37 0.70 -8.51
N PRO A 120 0.06 0.92 -8.26
CA PRO A 120 -0.38 1.83 -7.23
C PRO A 120 0.14 1.32 -5.87
N PHE A 121 0.49 2.24 -4.96
CA PHE A 121 1.01 1.85 -3.65
C PHE A 121 0.06 0.93 -2.87
N SER A 122 -1.25 1.08 -3.08
CA SER A 122 -2.29 0.22 -2.49
C SER A 122 -2.22 -1.27 -2.90
N ALA A 123 -1.47 -1.60 -3.96
CA ALA A 123 -1.23 -2.99 -4.36
C ALA A 123 -0.24 -3.72 -3.44
N PHE A 124 0.53 -2.97 -2.65
CA PHE A 124 1.49 -3.53 -1.70
C PHE A 124 0.87 -3.63 -0.31
N SER A 125 1.13 -4.72 0.38
CA SER A 125 0.65 -4.98 1.74
C SER A 125 1.76 -5.52 2.63
N GLY A 126 1.54 -5.54 3.95
CA GLY A 126 2.47 -6.12 4.91
C GLY A 126 3.87 -5.51 4.81
N GLU A 127 4.89 -6.38 4.76
CA GLU A 127 6.29 -5.99 4.72
C GLU A 127 6.69 -5.27 3.42
N PHE A 128 6.04 -5.59 2.30
CA PHE A 128 6.24 -4.88 1.04
C PHE A 128 5.84 -3.41 1.16
N ALA A 129 4.65 -3.14 1.67
CA ALA A 129 4.19 -1.77 1.88
C ALA A 129 5.08 -1.02 2.89
N ALA A 130 5.47 -1.66 3.99
CA ALA A 130 6.34 -1.05 5.01
C ALA A 130 7.72 -0.67 4.43
N THR A 131 8.29 -1.56 3.62
CA THR A 131 9.62 -1.34 3.01
C THR A 131 9.55 -0.30 1.89
N LEU A 132 8.55 -0.39 1.02
CA LEU A 132 8.43 0.49 -0.16
C LEU A 132 7.89 1.88 0.18
N ALA A 133 7.28 2.08 1.34
CA ALA A 133 6.76 3.39 1.77
C ALA A 133 7.84 4.50 1.77
N ASN A 134 9.08 4.14 2.06
CA ASN A 134 10.22 5.07 2.14
C ASN A 134 11.24 4.84 1.00
N ALA A 135 10.96 3.94 0.07
CA ALA A 135 11.88 3.61 -1.00
C ALA A 135 11.98 4.74 -2.01
N LYS A 136 13.19 4.92 -2.52
CA LYS A 136 13.51 5.91 -3.54
C LYS A 136 13.88 5.22 -4.84
N GLN A 137 13.78 5.95 -5.94
CA GLN A 137 14.26 5.46 -7.23
C GLN A 137 15.74 5.10 -7.12
N GLY A 138 16.08 3.89 -7.53
CA GLY A 138 17.42 3.29 -7.46
C GLY A 138 17.63 2.36 -6.27
N ASP A 139 16.75 2.38 -5.27
CA ASP A 139 16.89 1.49 -4.12
C ASP A 139 16.69 0.02 -4.52
N ILE A 140 17.50 -0.84 -3.89
CA ILE A 140 17.36 -2.30 -3.99
C ILE A 140 17.20 -2.83 -2.56
N VAL A 141 16.10 -3.52 -2.32
CA VAL A 141 15.70 -4.01 -0.99
C VAL A 141 15.48 -5.53 -1.01
N LYS A 142 15.74 -6.16 0.12
CA LYS A 142 15.42 -7.59 0.36
C LYS A 142 14.17 -7.68 1.21
N ILE A 143 13.18 -8.41 0.76
CA ILE A 143 11.93 -8.65 1.48
C ILE A 143 11.69 -10.16 1.53
N ALA A 144 11.52 -10.69 2.73
CA ALA A 144 11.10 -12.09 2.93
C ALA A 144 9.58 -12.14 3.06
N SER A 145 8.94 -13.02 2.31
CA SER A 145 7.49 -13.21 2.35
C SER A 145 7.15 -14.68 2.14
N GLY A 146 6.60 -15.32 3.17
CA GLY A 146 6.30 -16.75 3.12
C GLY A 146 7.56 -17.58 2.88
N ASP A 147 7.51 -18.45 1.87
CA ASP A 147 8.59 -19.36 1.51
C ASP A 147 9.59 -18.76 0.48
N ALA A 148 9.50 -17.47 0.22
CA ALA A 148 10.32 -16.79 -0.76
C ALA A 148 11.02 -15.55 -0.22
N ILE A 149 12.18 -15.25 -0.79
CA ILE A 149 12.90 -13.99 -0.63
C ILE A 149 12.80 -13.23 -1.95
N GLN A 150 12.43 -11.97 -1.88
CA GLN A 150 12.40 -11.10 -3.05
C GLN A 150 13.45 -10.01 -2.92
N LEU A 151 14.31 -9.88 -3.92
CA LEU A 151 15.14 -8.71 -4.12
C LEU A 151 14.39 -7.78 -5.05
N MET A 152 14.01 -6.59 -4.58
CA MET A 152 13.22 -5.63 -5.35
C MET A 152 14.05 -4.39 -5.66
N GLN A 153 14.10 -4.02 -6.93
CA GLN A 153 14.65 -2.74 -7.38
C GLN A 153 13.50 -1.78 -7.67
N VAL A 154 13.57 -0.61 -7.04
CA VAL A 154 12.67 0.51 -7.33
C VAL A 154 13.25 1.32 -8.47
N TYR A 155 12.69 1.21 -9.67
CA TYR A 155 13.14 1.99 -10.81
C TYR A 155 12.32 3.27 -11.02
N ARG A 156 11.17 3.37 -10.36
CA ARG A 156 10.34 4.57 -10.32
C ARG A 156 9.63 4.66 -8.97
N ALA A 157 9.62 5.84 -8.39
CA ALA A 157 8.78 6.18 -7.24
C ALA A 157 8.20 7.57 -7.46
N ASP A 158 6.89 7.72 -7.34
CA ASP A 158 6.25 9.02 -7.37
C ASP A 158 6.58 9.80 -6.09
N LYS A 159 6.39 11.12 -6.11
CA LYS A 159 6.56 11.93 -4.91
C LYS A 159 5.53 11.47 -3.86
N PRO A 160 5.95 11.35 -2.58
CA PRO A 160 5.00 11.00 -1.53
C PRO A 160 3.84 11.98 -1.45
N SER A 161 2.63 11.45 -1.40
CA SER A 161 1.39 12.16 -1.16
C SER A 161 0.69 11.67 0.10
N LYS A 162 -0.30 12.41 0.56
CA LYS A 162 -1.08 12.03 1.74
C LYS A 162 -2.07 10.93 1.39
N HIS A 163 -1.93 9.80 2.08
CA HIS A 163 -2.86 8.68 2.04
C HIS A 163 -3.54 8.53 3.40
N VAL A 164 -4.85 8.32 3.40
CA VAL A 164 -5.65 8.18 4.64
C VAL A 164 -6.39 6.86 4.67
N GLN A 165 -6.41 6.23 5.83
CA GLN A 165 -7.30 5.10 6.13
C GLN A 165 -8.58 5.66 6.72
N VAL A 166 -9.74 5.24 6.20
CA VAL A 166 -11.04 5.81 6.55
C VAL A 166 -11.94 4.78 7.21
N ALA A 167 -12.60 5.17 8.29
CA ALA A 167 -13.75 4.48 8.86
C ALA A 167 -15.03 5.18 8.42
N THR A 168 -16.02 4.40 7.99
CA THR A 168 -17.32 4.89 7.52
C THR A 168 -18.43 4.20 8.29
N ILE A 169 -19.48 4.94 8.62
CA ILE A 169 -20.73 4.41 9.16
C ILE A 169 -21.87 4.91 8.30
N THR A 170 -22.77 4.00 7.91
CA THR A 170 -23.96 4.29 7.13
C THR A 170 -25.21 3.82 7.84
N TYR A 171 -26.22 4.67 7.90
CA TYR A 171 -27.53 4.33 8.46
C TYR A 171 -28.62 4.55 7.41
N PRO A 172 -29.43 3.54 7.09
CA PRO A 172 -30.56 3.72 6.19
C PRO A 172 -31.57 4.72 6.79
N VAL A 173 -32.17 5.52 5.90
CA VAL A 173 -33.32 6.33 6.29
C VAL A 173 -34.51 5.39 6.43
N GLU A 174 -35.04 5.21 7.64
CA GLU A 174 -36.24 4.43 7.85
C GLU A 174 -37.42 5.17 7.18
N ALA A 175 -38.11 4.46 6.28
CA ALA A 175 -39.36 4.96 5.71
C ALA A 175 -40.43 5.00 6.81
N SER A 176 -40.89 6.19 7.17
CA SER A 176 -42.01 6.41 8.06
C SER A 176 -43.36 6.16 7.35
#